data_026b738c0520a922bbfd51fcebe66e84
#
_entry.id   026b738c0520a922bbfd51fcebe66e84
#
_cell.length_a   1.000
_cell.length_b   1.000
_cell.length_c   1.000
_cell.angle_alpha   90.00
_cell.angle_beta   90.00
_cell.angle_gamma   90.00
#
_symmetry.space_group_name_H-M   'P 1'
#
loop_
_entity.id
_entity.type
_entity.pdbx_description
1 polymer ?
#
loop_
_entity_poly.entity_id
_entity_poly.type
_entity_poly.pdbx_seq_one_letter_code
_entity_poly.pdbx_strand_id
1 'polypeptide(L)'
;RKAGYKKVITPHIGLKDLYVTSGHYEKYGKKSFQPINTPNENETFLLKPMNCPHHCEIFNSSPLSYKDLPLRLAEFGTVYRYEQSGELHGLTRVRGFTVDDAHIFCTTGQVDSEFKNTIDLVLYVFKSLGFEDFHAQVSLRDDNKPEKYIGLKKNWEISENAIINAAKEKGLSYKIEYGEAAFYGPKLDFMVKDALGRSWQLGTIQVDYNLPERFKLSYKGPKNEDLRPVMIHRAPFGSMERFIAILLEHTGGSFPLWLCTIQIELLIISENFKNYGQKVLNILENHEIRAHLDDRNETVGKKIRESEIN
;
A
#
# COMPACT_ATOMS: atom_id res chain seq x y z
N ARG A 1 10.04 -4.75 8.31
CA ARG A 1 11.37 -4.65 8.92
C ARG A 1 12.42 -5.46 8.18
N LYS A 2 12.16 -6.75 7.85
CA LYS A 2 13.13 -7.63 7.15
C LYS A 2 13.59 -7.05 5.79
N ALA A 3 12.72 -6.36 5.06
CA ALA A 3 13.06 -5.70 3.79
C ALA A 3 13.67 -4.29 3.95
N GLY A 4 14.10 -3.90 5.16
CA GLY A 4 14.78 -2.63 5.42
C GLY A 4 13.88 -1.39 5.51
N TYR A 5 12.56 -1.55 5.60
CA TYR A 5 11.65 -0.41 5.75
C TYR A 5 11.62 0.13 7.19
N LYS A 6 11.70 1.45 7.32
CA LYS A 6 11.50 2.20 8.57
C LYS A 6 10.00 2.53 8.68
N LYS A 7 9.38 2.13 9.78
CA LYS A 7 7.98 2.45 10.05
C LYS A 7 7.86 3.91 10.44
N VAL A 8 6.91 4.61 9.82
CA VAL A 8 6.51 5.97 10.14
C VAL A 8 5.00 6.03 10.39
N ILE A 9 4.52 7.11 10.98
CA ILE A 9 3.10 7.41 11.15
C ILE A 9 2.95 8.91 10.86
N THR A 10 2.15 9.25 9.85
CA THR A 10 1.94 10.62 9.45
C THR A 10 0.56 11.15 9.86
N PRO A 11 0.41 12.46 10.12
CA PRO A 11 -0.86 13.04 10.53
C PRO A 11 -1.96 12.86 9.48
N HIS A 12 -3.23 12.79 9.92
CA HIS A 12 -4.39 12.71 9.03
C HIS A 12 -4.71 14.03 8.35
N ILE A 13 -4.33 15.15 8.97
CA ILE A 13 -4.47 16.50 8.44
C ILE A 13 -3.09 17.11 8.23
N GLY A 14 -2.93 17.86 7.17
CA GLY A 14 -1.70 18.57 6.84
C GLY A 14 -2.02 19.97 6.30
N LEU A 15 -1.04 20.88 6.35
CA LEU A 15 -1.16 22.20 5.74
C LEU A 15 -1.49 22.06 4.25
N LYS A 16 -2.42 22.86 3.76
CA LYS A 16 -2.84 22.89 2.34
C LYS A 16 -1.64 23.03 1.40
N ASP A 17 -0.65 23.87 1.78
CA ASP A 17 0.52 24.13 0.96
C ASP A 17 1.36 22.90 0.65
N LEU A 18 1.36 21.92 1.55
CA LEU A 18 1.99 20.62 1.33
C LEU A 18 1.41 19.92 0.08
N TYR A 19 0.09 20.00 -0.09
CA TYR A 19 -0.62 19.37 -1.20
C TYR A 19 -0.63 20.25 -2.47
N VAL A 20 -0.47 21.56 -2.33
CA VAL A 20 -0.21 22.48 -3.44
C VAL A 20 1.20 22.21 -3.99
N THR A 21 2.20 22.12 -3.13
CA THR A 21 3.59 21.80 -3.51
C THR A 21 3.67 20.48 -4.25
N SER A 22 3.01 19.44 -3.76
CA SER A 22 2.99 18.13 -4.42
C SER A 22 2.16 18.08 -5.72
N GLY A 23 1.30 19.07 -5.96
CA GLY A 23 0.36 19.11 -7.09
C GLY A 23 -0.94 18.32 -6.86
N HIS A 24 -1.08 17.63 -5.74
CA HIS A 24 -2.29 16.86 -5.44
C HIS A 24 -3.53 17.75 -5.30
N TYR A 25 -3.39 18.93 -4.69
CA TYR A 25 -4.51 19.85 -4.49
C TYR A 25 -5.17 20.24 -5.82
N GLU A 26 -4.36 20.57 -6.82
CA GLU A 26 -4.83 20.94 -8.15
C GLU A 26 -5.39 19.74 -8.93
N LYS A 27 -4.63 18.63 -8.97
CA LYS A 27 -4.98 17.47 -9.80
C LYS A 27 -6.13 16.63 -9.23
N TYR A 28 -6.26 16.53 -7.92
CA TYR A 28 -7.39 15.83 -7.31
C TYR A 28 -8.66 16.69 -7.23
N GLY A 29 -8.54 18.01 -7.14
CA GLY A 29 -9.65 18.95 -7.26
C GLY A 29 -10.91 18.51 -6.53
N LYS A 30 -11.93 18.12 -7.30
CA LYS A 30 -13.24 17.66 -6.78
C LYS A 30 -13.20 16.38 -5.95
N LYS A 31 -12.12 15.59 -6.02
CA LYS A 31 -11.92 14.38 -5.21
C LYS A 31 -11.26 14.66 -3.85
N SER A 32 -10.89 15.88 -3.56
CA SER A 32 -10.43 16.30 -2.23
C SER A 32 -11.61 16.76 -1.38
N PHE A 33 -11.56 16.47 -0.08
CA PHE A 33 -12.46 17.14 0.86
C PHE A 33 -12.18 18.64 0.87
N GLN A 34 -13.18 19.43 1.24
CA GLN A 34 -13.02 20.89 1.33
C GLN A 34 -11.94 21.24 2.36
N PRO A 35 -11.20 22.32 2.13
CA PRO A 35 -10.22 22.81 3.10
C PRO A 35 -10.85 23.09 4.46
N ILE A 36 -10.11 22.76 5.52
CA ILE A 36 -10.47 23.01 6.91
C ILE A 36 -9.86 24.35 7.31
N ASN A 37 -10.72 25.33 7.56
CA ASN A 37 -10.30 26.64 8.08
C ASN A 37 -10.09 26.56 9.59
N THR A 38 -9.13 27.34 10.09
CA THR A 38 -8.83 27.46 11.52
C THR A 38 -9.15 28.89 12.02
N PRO A 39 -9.11 29.11 13.34
CA PRO A 39 -9.21 30.47 13.87
C PRO A 39 -8.11 31.42 13.38
N ASN A 40 -6.98 30.89 12.91
CA ASN A 40 -5.94 31.65 12.23
C ASN A 40 -6.23 31.69 10.73
N GLU A 41 -6.64 32.83 10.21
CA GLU A 41 -7.01 33.02 8.80
C GLU A 41 -5.87 32.71 7.81
N ASN A 42 -4.62 32.71 8.26
CA ASN A 42 -3.45 32.39 7.46
C ASN A 42 -3.16 30.87 7.37
N GLU A 43 -3.92 30.05 8.09
CA GLU A 43 -3.73 28.60 8.14
C GLU A 43 -4.93 27.87 7.56
N THR A 44 -4.67 27.01 6.61
CA THR A 44 -5.69 26.13 6.02
C THR A 44 -5.16 24.71 5.96
N PHE A 45 -5.93 23.76 6.44
CA PHE A 45 -5.57 22.34 6.45
C PHE A 45 -6.42 21.54 5.48
N LEU A 46 -5.94 20.35 5.13
CA LEU A 46 -6.66 19.35 4.36
C LEU A 46 -6.59 18.00 5.04
N LEU A 47 -7.66 17.21 4.92
CA LEU A 47 -7.55 15.77 5.09
C LEU A 47 -6.63 15.23 4.00
N LYS A 48 -5.59 14.48 4.38
CA LYS A 48 -4.58 14.01 3.43
C LYS A 48 -5.19 13.08 2.36
N PRO A 49 -5.09 13.42 1.07
CA PRO A 49 -5.52 12.52 0.00
C PRO A 49 -4.48 11.46 -0.35
N MET A 50 -3.22 11.66 0.09
CA MET A 50 -2.05 10.82 -0.16
C MET A 50 -1.04 10.95 0.99
N ASN A 51 -0.19 9.92 1.18
CA ASN A 51 0.86 9.93 2.21
C ASN A 51 2.21 10.48 1.70
N CYS A 52 2.45 10.44 0.39
CA CYS A 52 3.73 10.80 -0.22
C CYS A 52 4.26 12.20 0.15
N PRO A 53 3.45 13.27 0.24
CA PRO A 53 3.96 14.58 0.63
C PRO A 53 4.58 14.58 2.03
N HIS A 54 3.96 13.85 2.97
CA HIS A 54 4.49 13.74 4.34
C HIS A 54 5.82 12.99 4.39
N HIS A 55 5.99 11.93 3.56
CA HIS A 55 7.25 11.21 3.48
C HIS A 55 8.37 12.07 2.87
N CYS A 56 8.04 12.98 1.94
CA CYS A 56 8.98 13.97 1.44
C CYS A 56 9.47 14.91 2.56
N GLU A 57 8.57 15.37 3.44
CA GLU A 57 8.93 16.19 4.59
C GLU A 57 9.81 15.42 5.60
N ILE A 58 9.51 14.14 5.83
CA ILE A 58 10.37 13.28 6.67
C ILE A 58 11.77 13.17 6.05
N PHE A 59 11.88 13.00 4.74
CA PHE A 59 13.17 12.98 4.05
C PHE A 59 13.93 14.29 4.26
N ASN A 60 13.25 15.44 4.14
CA ASN A 60 13.85 16.77 4.32
C ASN A 60 14.17 17.13 5.77
N SER A 61 13.64 16.38 6.75
CA SER A 61 13.80 16.72 8.18
C SER A 61 15.22 16.56 8.71
N SER A 62 16.11 15.88 7.95
CA SER A 62 17.50 15.64 8.35
C SER A 62 18.43 15.67 7.13
N PRO A 63 19.66 16.15 7.28
CA PRO A 63 20.65 16.08 6.22
C PRO A 63 21.00 14.62 5.93
N LEU A 64 20.95 14.24 4.65
CA LEU A 64 21.24 12.89 4.18
C LEU A 64 22.42 12.89 3.20
N SER A 65 23.10 11.76 3.12
CA SER A 65 24.16 11.49 2.14
C SER A 65 23.85 10.25 1.30
N TYR A 66 24.61 10.05 0.24
CA TYR A 66 24.48 8.85 -0.60
C TYR A 66 24.62 7.53 0.17
N LYS A 67 25.26 7.54 1.36
CA LYS A 67 25.43 6.37 2.24
C LYS A 67 24.14 6.01 2.99
N ASP A 68 23.24 6.97 3.14
CA ASP A 68 21.96 6.78 3.83
C ASP A 68 20.87 6.27 2.88
N LEU A 69 21.16 6.22 1.57
CA LEU A 69 20.24 5.74 0.54
C LEU A 69 20.54 4.27 0.15
N PRO A 70 19.53 3.47 -0.12
CA PRO A 70 18.13 3.83 -0.22
C PRO A 70 17.46 4.01 1.15
N LEU A 71 16.74 5.12 1.34
CA LEU A 71 15.88 5.34 2.51
C LEU A 71 14.47 4.85 2.18
N ARG A 72 13.99 3.85 2.93
CA ARG A 72 12.66 3.25 2.73
C ARG A 72 11.76 3.56 3.91
N LEU A 73 10.72 4.38 3.69
CA LEU A 73 9.71 4.74 4.68
C LEU A 73 8.41 4.00 4.38
N ALA A 74 7.75 3.45 5.40
CA ALA A 74 6.50 2.72 5.23
C ALA A 74 5.52 2.99 6.37
N GLU A 75 4.23 3.06 6.02
CA GLU A 75 3.13 3.15 6.97
C GLU A 75 1.88 2.44 6.45
N PHE A 76 1.00 2.06 7.36
CA PHE A 76 -0.41 1.88 7.06
C PHE A 76 -1.08 3.23 7.26
N GLY A 77 -1.13 4.01 6.19
CA GLY A 77 -1.55 5.40 6.22
C GLY A 77 -2.98 5.58 5.73
N THR A 78 -3.87 6.09 6.60
CA THR A 78 -5.23 6.41 6.20
C THR A 78 -5.25 7.67 5.36
N VAL A 79 -5.89 7.61 4.20
CA VAL A 79 -6.07 8.72 3.28
C VAL A 79 -7.56 8.95 3.00
N TYR A 80 -7.90 10.16 2.55
CA TYR A 80 -9.28 10.61 2.40
C TYR A 80 -9.51 11.16 1.00
N ARG A 81 -10.53 10.62 0.33
CA ARG A 81 -10.95 11.10 -1.00
C ARG A 81 -12.45 11.28 -1.05
N TYR A 82 -12.88 12.41 -1.54
CA TYR A 82 -14.31 12.69 -1.72
C TYR A 82 -14.81 11.97 -2.97
N GLU A 83 -15.00 10.65 -2.85
CA GLU A 83 -15.66 9.87 -3.90
C GLU A 83 -17.12 10.27 -3.98
N GLN A 84 -17.66 10.39 -5.19
CA GLN A 84 -19.07 10.73 -5.40
C GLN A 84 -19.97 9.63 -4.85
N SER A 85 -21.20 9.99 -4.44
CA SER A 85 -22.14 9.05 -3.83
C SER A 85 -22.37 7.82 -4.69
N GLY A 86 -22.52 7.99 -6.02
CA GLY A 86 -22.71 6.89 -6.95
C GLY A 86 -21.46 6.03 -7.24
N GLU A 87 -20.29 6.44 -6.77
CA GLU A 87 -19.02 5.68 -6.91
C GLU A 87 -18.76 4.76 -5.72
N LEU A 88 -19.45 4.97 -4.59
CA LEU A 88 -19.24 4.18 -3.37
C LEU A 88 -19.72 2.74 -3.56
N HIS A 89 -18.90 1.77 -3.11
CA HIS A 89 -19.22 0.36 -3.29
C HIS A 89 -18.63 -0.50 -2.17
N GLY A 90 -19.40 -0.76 -1.12
CA GLY A 90 -18.98 -1.58 0.02
C GLY A 90 -17.59 -1.20 0.52
N LEU A 91 -16.74 -2.19 0.79
CA LEU A 91 -15.33 -1.96 1.16
C LEU A 91 -14.42 -1.65 -0.03
N THR A 92 -14.85 -1.90 -1.27
CA THR A 92 -13.98 -1.75 -2.45
C THR A 92 -13.79 -0.30 -2.88
N ARG A 93 -14.74 0.60 -2.51
CA ARG A 93 -14.61 2.04 -2.77
C ARG A 93 -15.28 2.87 -1.67
N VAL A 94 -14.46 3.44 -0.82
CA VAL A 94 -14.84 4.22 0.37
C VAL A 94 -14.15 5.58 0.37
N ARG A 95 -14.60 6.51 1.21
CA ARG A 95 -14.04 7.88 1.29
C ARG A 95 -12.84 8.01 2.21
N GLY A 96 -12.69 7.12 3.19
CA GLY A 96 -11.53 7.01 4.06
C GLY A 96 -11.02 5.58 4.00
N PHE A 97 -9.76 5.37 3.65
CA PHE A 97 -9.17 4.05 3.52
C PHE A 97 -7.70 4.04 3.88
N THR A 98 -7.24 2.89 4.33
CA THR A 98 -5.87 2.67 4.77
C THR A 98 -5.05 2.04 3.66
N VAL A 99 -3.96 2.69 3.28
CA VAL A 99 -3.03 2.19 2.26
C VAL A 99 -1.78 1.64 2.94
N ASP A 100 -1.31 0.47 2.52
CA ASP A 100 0.01 -0.07 2.91
C ASP A 100 1.13 0.62 2.13
N ASP A 101 1.26 1.89 2.38
CA ASP A 101 2.03 2.82 1.58
C ASP A 101 3.50 2.84 1.98
N ALA A 102 4.38 2.87 1.01
CA ALA A 102 5.79 3.13 1.26
C ALA A 102 6.44 3.91 0.11
N HIS A 103 7.46 4.68 0.50
CA HIS A 103 8.24 5.48 -0.40
C HIS A 103 9.72 5.17 -0.20
N ILE A 104 10.38 4.87 -1.32
CA ILE A 104 11.81 4.56 -1.37
C ILE A 104 12.48 5.74 -2.04
N PHE A 105 13.35 6.41 -1.30
CA PHE A 105 14.21 7.46 -1.83
C PHE A 105 15.58 6.85 -2.13
N CYS A 106 15.99 6.90 -3.39
CA CYS A 106 17.20 6.22 -3.83
C CYS A 106 18.01 7.09 -4.80
N THR A 107 19.25 6.73 -5.04
CA THR A 107 20.06 7.33 -6.11
C THR A 107 19.57 6.84 -7.47
N THR A 108 19.85 7.57 -8.54
CA THR A 108 19.52 7.14 -9.91
C THR A 108 20.09 5.75 -10.24
N GLY A 109 21.29 5.43 -9.74
CA GLY A 109 21.90 4.11 -9.96
C GLY A 109 21.23 2.96 -9.19
N GLN A 110 20.42 3.26 -8.16
CA GLN A 110 19.71 2.26 -7.37
C GLN A 110 18.27 1.99 -7.87
N VAL A 111 17.74 2.82 -8.77
CA VAL A 111 16.33 2.73 -9.23
C VAL A 111 15.98 1.34 -9.74
N ASP A 112 16.80 0.78 -10.63
CA ASP A 112 16.53 -0.53 -11.23
C ASP A 112 16.46 -1.65 -10.17
N SER A 113 17.45 -1.72 -9.29
CA SER A 113 17.49 -2.73 -8.24
C SER A 113 16.36 -2.56 -7.23
N GLU A 114 16.06 -1.33 -6.80
CA GLU A 114 14.97 -1.07 -5.85
C GLU A 114 13.60 -1.35 -6.45
N PHE A 115 13.41 -1.04 -7.73
CA PHE A 115 12.16 -1.37 -8.42
C PHE A 115 11.94 -2.88 -8.53
N LYS A 116 12.97 -3.63 -8.91
CA LYS A 116 12.92 -5.11 -8.98
C LYS A 116 12.70 -5.76 -7.61
N ASN A 117 13.36 -5.27 -6.57
CA ASN A 117 13.14 -5.72 -5.19
C ASN A 117 11.70 -5.47 -4.74
N THR A 118 11.10 -4.37 -5.21
CA THR A 118 9.71 -4.04 -4.90
C THR A 118 8.75 -4.97 -5.64
N ILE A 119 9.03 -5.35 -6.89
CA ILE A 119 8.26 -6.39 -7.60
C ILE A 119 8.31 -7.70 -6.81
N ASP A 120 9.50 -8.14 -6.38
CA ASP A 120 9.66 -9.37 -5.60
C ASP A 120 8.84 -9.34 -4.31
N LEU A 121 8.79 -8.19 -3.64
CA LEU A 121 7.98 -8.01 -2.44
C LEU A 121 6.47 -8.16 -2.74
N VAL A 122 5.98 -7.56 -3.82
CA VAL A 122 4.57 -7.70 -4.23
C VAL A 122 4.24 -9.15 -4.56
N LEU A 123 5.10 -9.82 -5.33
CA LEU A 123 4.92 -11.23 -5.69
C LEU A 123 4.95 -12.14 -4.45
N TYR A 124 5.85 -11.87 -3.51
CA TYR A 124 5.89 -12.59 -2.22
C TYR A 124 4.58 -12.44 -1.45
N VAL A 125 4.04 -11.23 -1.37
CA VAL A 125 2.77 -10.94 -0.70
C VAL A 125 1.62 -11.70 -1.37
N PHE A 126 1.50 -11.64 -2.70
CA PHE A 126 0.45 -12.33 -3.45
C PHE A 126 0.51 -13.84 -3.26
N LYS A 127 1.70 -14.42 -3.39
CA LYS A 127 1.92 -15.85 -3.16
C LYS A 127 1.53 -16.27 -1.74
N SER A 128 1.86 -15.47 -0.73
CA SER A 128 1.55 -15.75 0.68
C SER A 128 0.05 -15.78 0.97
N LEU A 129 -0.76 -15.16 0.10
CA LEU A 129 -2.21 -15.05 0.21
C LEU A 129 -2.98 -15.91 -0.80
N GLY A 130 -2.24 -16.67 -1.63
CA GLY A 130 -2.84 -17.56 -2.63
C GLY A 130 -3.35 -16.84 -3.88
N PHE A 131 -2.95 -15.59 -4.13
CA PHE A 131 -3.26 -14.91 -5.39
C PHE A 131 -2.30 -15.36 -6.48
N GLU A 132 -2.70 -16.38 -7.24
CA GLU A 132 -1.91 -16.94 -8.36
C GLU A 132 -2.35 -16.40 -9.73
N ASP A 133 -3.65 -16.08 -9.89
CA ASP A 133 -4.22 -15.54 -11.13
C ASP A 133 -4.25 -14.01 -11.06
N PHE A 134 -3.16 -13.37 -11.46
CA PHE A 134 -3.06 -11.93 -11.64
C PHE A 134 -2.35 -11.61 -12.95
N HIS A 135 -2.57 -10.40 -13.47
CA HIS A 135 -1.77 -9.86 -14.56
C HIS A 135 -1.23 -8.48 -14.20
N ALA A 136 -0.07 -8.17 -14.74
CA ALA A 136 0.52 -6.85 -14.59
C ALA A 136 -0.02 -5.89 -15.67
N GLN A 137 -0.17 -4.63 -15.31
CA GLN A 137 -0.52 -3.55 -16.22
C GLN A 137 0.55 -2.48 -16.13
N VAL A 138 1.25 -2.22 -17.24
CA VAL A 138 2.18 -1.10 -17.36
C VAL A 138 1.39 0.10 -17.85
N SER A 139 1.14 1.03 -16.94
CA SER A 139 0.33 2.23 -17.16
C SER A 139 1.25 3.40 -17.55
N LEU A 140 1.19 3.79 -18.80
CA LEU A 140 2.00 4.84 -19.41
C LEU A 140 1.19 6.12 -19.61
N ARG A 141 1.89 7.25 -19.85
CA ARG A 141 1.23 8.51 -20.18
C ARG A 141 0.56 8.44 -21.57
N ASP A 142 -0.43 9.32 -21.78
CA ASP A 142 -1.03 9.58 -23.08
C ASP A 142 -0.37 10.82 -23.68
N ASP A 143 0.45 10.65 -24.70
CA ASP A 143 1.15 11.76 -25.37
C ASP A 143 0.19 12.75 -26.05
N ASN A 144 -1.08 12.37 -26.28
CA ASN A 144 -2.12 13.25 -26.82
C ASN A 144 -2.76 14.18 -25.75
N LYS A 145 -2.44 13.95 -24.47
CA LYS A 145 -2.99 14.70 -23.34
C LYS A 145 -1.89 15.12 -22.36
N PRO A 146 -0.85 15.85 -22.82
CA PRO A 146 0.31 16.18 -22.00
C PRO A 146 -0.04 17.03 -20.78
N GLU A 147 -1.13 17.80 -20.82
CA GLU A 147 -1.61 18.64 -19.72
C GLU A 147 -2.02 17.85 -18.46
N LYS A 148 -2.28 16.55 -18.61
CA LYS A 148 -2.58 15.67 -17.49
C LYS A 148 -1.36 15.37 -16.61
N TYR A 149 -0.16 15.53 -17.14
CA TYR A 149 1.08 15.08 -16.54
C TYR A 149 2.00 16.24 -16.17
N ILE A 150 2.83 16.05 -15.16
CA ILE A 150 3.82 17.04 -14.71
C ILE A 150 5.23 16.51 -15.02
N GLY A 151 6.22 17.43 -15.05
CA GLY A 151 7.63 17.11 -15.19
C GLY A 151 8.13 17.10 -16.63
N LEU A 152 9.41 16.76 -16.77
CA LEU A 152 10.11 16.79 -18.05
C LEU A 152 9.87 15.51 -18.86
N LYS A 153 9.68 15.64 -20.17
CA LYS A 153 9.51 14.50 -21.09
C LYS A 153 10.62 13.45 -20.94
N LYS A 154 11.87 13.88 -20.78
CA LYS A 154 13.02 12.99 -20.58
C LYS A 154 12.87 12.10 -19.35
N ASN A 155 12.35 12.64 -18.24
CA ASN A 155 12.15 11.87 -17.01
C ASN A 155 11.08 10.78 -17.21
N TRP A 156 10.02 11.11 -17.97
CA TRP A 156 8.99 10.14 -18.34
C TRP A 156 9.55 9.00 -19.18
N GLU A 157 10.32 9.30 -20.23
CA GLU A 157 10.94 8.29 -21.09
C GLU A 157 11.86 7.34 -20.31
N ILE A 158 12.66 7.88 -19.37
CA ILE A 158 13.52 7.07 -18.51
C ILE A 158 12.68 6.16 -17.60
N SER A 159 11.65 6.70 -16.96
CA SER A 159 10.79 5.95 -16.04
C SER A 159 9.98 4.87 -16.74
N GLU A 160 9.38 5.18 -17.89
CA GLU A 160 8.58 4.25 -18.69
C GLU A 160 9.43 3.07 -19.16
N ASN A 161 10.63 3.34 -19.68
CA ASN A 161 11.57 2.30 -20.10
C ASN A 161 12.04 1.43 -18.92
N ALA A 162 12.31 2.04 -17.76
CA ALA A 162 12.73 1.31 -16.57
C ALA A 162 11.65 0.31 -16.09
N ILE A 163 10.38 0.73 -16.07
CA ILE A 163 9.25 -0.14 -15.68
C ILE A 163 9.06 -1.28 -16.68
N ILE A 164 9.07 -0.99 -17.99
CA ILE A 164 8.91 -2.00 -19.04
C ILE A 164 10.03 -3.04 -18.95
N ASN A 165 11.28 -2.60 -18.81
CA ASN A 165 12.43 -3.49 -18.72
C ASN A 165 12.36 -4.36 -17.45
N ALA A 166 12.04 -3.78 -16.30
CA ALA A 166 11.89 -4.53 -15.05
C ALA A 166 10.77 -5.58 -15.14
N ALA A 167 9.62 -5.25 -15.73
CA ALA A 167 8.53 -6.20 -15.96
C ALA A 167 8.97 -7.38 -16.86
N LYS A 168 9.70 -7.10 -17.94
CA LYS A 168 10.26 -8.13 -18.84
C LYS A 168 11.26 -9.03 -18.12
N GLU A 169 12.22 -8.45 -17.41
CA GLU A 169 13.27 -9.20 -16.71
C GLU A 169 12.73 -10.07 -15.59
N LYS A 170 11.63 -9.63 -14.94
CA LYS A 170 10.92 -10.42 -13.92
C LYS A 170 9.95 -11.46 -14.52
N GLY A 171 9.86 -11.57 -15.85
CA GLY A 171 9.01 -12.54 -16.54
C GLY A 171 7.52 -12.33 -16.30
N LEU A 172 7.10 -11.10 -15.98
CA LEU A 172 5.69 -10.79 -15.74
C LEU A 172 4.89 -10.86 -17.05
N SER A 173 3.72 -11.49 -17.00
CA SER A 173 2.69 -11.33 -18.04
C SER A 173 2.07 -9.95 -17.87
N TYR A 174 2.28 -9.03 -18.83
CA TYR A 174 1.78 -7.65 -18.69
C TYR A 174 1.13 -7.13 -19.97
N LYS A 175 0.24 -6.14 -19.76
CA LYS A 175 -0.33 -5.29 -20.82
C LYS A 175 0.19 -3.88 -20.66
N ILE A 176 0.28 -3.15 -21.76
CA ILE A 176 0.56 -1.71 -21.76
C ILE A 176 -0.75 -0.97 -21.96
N GLU A 177 -1.05 -0.03 -21.04
CA GLU A 177 -2.23 0.84 -21.11
C GLU A 177 -1.78 2.30 -21.10
N TYR A 178 -2.16 3.04 -22.15
CA TYR A 178 -1.85 4.45 -22.27
C TYR A 178 -2.94 5.32 -21.61
N GLY A 179 -2.53 6.38 -20.95
CA GLY A 179 -3.45 7.31 -20.29
C GLY A 179 -3.76 6.96 -18.83
N GLU A 180 -3.30 5.81 -18.36
CA GLU A 180 -3.56 5.30 -16.99
C GLU A 180 -2.41 5.59 -16.01
N ALA A 181 -1.34 6.25 -16.46
CA ALA A 181 -0.25 6.69 -15.59
C ALA A 181 -0.75 7.67 -14.50
N ALA A 182 -0.06 7.72 -13.36
CA ALA A 182 -0.24 8.80 -12.40
C ALA A 182 0.21 10.14 -13.03
N PHE A 183 -0.29 11.26 -12.53
CA PHE A 183 0.08 12.56 -13.10
C PHE A 183 1.57 12.90 -12.94
N TYR A 184 2.27 12.24 -12.03
CA TYR A 184 3.68 12.44 -11.71
C TYR A 184 4.61 11.33 -12.21
N GLY A 185 4.11 10.18 -12.66
CA GLY A 185 4.94 9.09 -13.13
C GLY A 185 4.18 7.87 -13.64
N PRO A 186 4.85 7.00 -14.43
CA PRO A 186 4.27 5.75 -14.89
C PRO A 186 4.12 4.74 -13.74
N LYS A 187 3.24 3.73 -13.95
CA LYS A 187 2.91 2.73 -12.94
C LYS A 187 3.05 1.31 -13.48
N LEU A 188 3.41 0.41 -12.59
CA LEU A 188 3.21 -1.02 -12.73
C LEU A 188 2.11 -1.44 -11.74
N ASP A 189 0.94 -1.73 -12.26
CA ASP A 189 -0.23 -2.14 -11.49
C ASP A 189 -0.39 -3.67 -11.54
N PHE A 190 -0.84 -4.25 -10.44
CA PHE A 190 -1.14 -5.67 -10.34
C PHE A 190 -2.66 -5.85 -10.23
N MET A 191 -3.23 -6.45 -11.27
CA MET A 191 -4.66 -6.63 -11.44
C MET A 191 -5.06 -8.05 -11.04
N VAL A 192 -5.96 -8.16 -10.08
CA VAL A 192 -6.50 -9.43 -9.57
C VAL A 192 -7.98 -9.52 -9.91
N LYS A 193 -8.47 -10.71 -10.19
CA LYS A 193 -9.90 -10.95 -10.40
C LYS A 193 -10.59 -11.32 -9.11
N ASP A 194 -11.79 -10.78 -8.90
CA ASP A 194 -12.69 -11.25 -7.85
C ASP A 194 -13.43 -12.54 -8.27
N ALA A 195 -14.23 -13.08 -7.37
CA ALA A 195 -15.02 -14.31 -7.61
C ALA A 195 -16.02 -14.19 -8.78
N LEU A 196 -16.39 -12.96 -9.15
CA LEU A 196 -17.28 -12.66 -10.29
C LEU A 196 -16.52 -12.38 -11.58
N GLY A 197 -15.18 -12.49 -11.58
CA GLY A 197 -14.32 -12.23 -12.73
C GLY A 197 -14.04 -10.74 -13.00
N ARG A 198 -14.44 -9.83 -12.13
CA ARG A 198 -14.14 -8.39 -12.25
C ARG A 198 -12.69 -8.13 -11.88
N SER A 199 -12.00 -7.34 -12.69
CA SER A 199 -10.60 -6.96 -12.42
C SER A 199 -10.51 -5.79 -11.44
N TRP A 200 -9.67 -5.96 -10.43
CA TRP A 200 -9.38 -4.95 -9.41
C TRP A 200 -7.89 -4.68 -9.33
N GLN A 201 -7.53 -3.42 -9.36
CA GLN A 201 -6.17 -3.01 -9.04
C GLN A 201 -5.94 -3.17 -7.53
N LEU A 202 -5.00 -4.04 -7.16
CA LEU A 202 -4.50 -4.17 -5.80
C LEU A 202 -3.15 -3.50 -5.67
N GLY A 203 -2.07 -4.18 -6.05
CA GLY A 203 -0.72 -3.66 -5.93
C GLY A 203 -0.38 -2.60 -6.98
N THR A 204 0.47 -1.66 -6.60
CA THR A 204 1.03 -0.67 -7.51
C THR A 204 2.47 -0.31 -7.14
N ILE A 205 3.31 -0.07 -8.15
CA ILE A 205 4.66 0.45 -8.02
C ILE A 205 4.82 1.59 -9.04
N GLN A 206 5.38 2.72 -8.61
CA GLN A 206 5.54 3.91 -9.45
C GLN A 206 6.93 4.48 -9.32
N VAL A 207 7.51 4.96 -10.41
CA VAL A 207 8.79 5.69 -10.40
C VAL A 207 8.50 7.17 -10.58
N ASP A 208 9.02 7.99 -9.69
CA ASP A 208 8.73 9.41 -9.61
C ASP A 208 10.01 10.25 -9.51
N TYR A 209 10.23 11.07 -10.52
CA TYR A 209 11.26 12.10 -10.57
C TYR A 209 10.72 13.50 -10.24
N ASN A 210 9.40 13.64 -10.13
CA ASN A 210 8.73 14.94 -10.07
C ASN A 210 8.51 15.43 -8.64
N LEU A 211 8.02 14.59 -7.73
CA LEU A 211 7.87 14.98 -6.33
C LEU A 211 9.21 15.37 -5.67
N PRO A 212 10.31 14.61 -5.86
CA PRO A 212 11.61 15.04 -5.36
C PRO A 212 12.03 16.42 -5.85
N GLU A 213 11.73 16.77 -7.10
CA GLU A 213 11.99 18.11 -7.66
C GLU A 213 11.13 19.18 -7.00
N ARG A 214 9.81 18.96 -6.90
CA ARG A 214 8.84 19.91 -6.35
C ARG A 214 9.08 20.20 -4.86
N PHE A 215 9.47 19.19 -4.08
CA PHE A 215 9.85 19.31 -2.68
C PHE A 215 11.31 19.76 -2.47
N LYS A 216 12.05 19.96 -3.56
CA LYS A 216 13.48 20.33 -3.52
C LYS A 216 14.32 19.39 -2.66
N LEU A 217 13.96 18.06 -2.67
CA LEU A 217 14.69 17.07 -1.91
C LEU A 217 16.15 17.03 -2.36
N SER A 218 17.10 16.88 -1.45
CA SER A 218 18.51 16.73 -1.79
C SER A 218 19.23 15.81 -0.81
N TYR A 219 20.30 15.19 -1.30
CA TYR A 219 21.26 14.46 -0.48
C TYR A 219 22.69 14.80 -0.93
N LYS A 220 23.66 14.65 -0.04
CA LYS A 220 25.08 14.86 -0.37
C LYS A 220 25.65 13.65 -1.11
N GLY A 221 26.15 13.89 -2.31
CA GLY A 221 26.87 12.91 -3.12
C GLY A 221 28.30 12.65 -2.62
N PRO A 222 29.03 11.71 -3.26
CA PRO A 222 30.41 11.35 -2.86
C PRO A 222 31.40 12.51 -2.90
N LYS A 223 31.17 13.53 -3.70
CA LYS A 223 32.00 14.74 -3.80
C LYS A 223 31.42 15.92 -3.03
N ASN A 224 30.51 15.66 -2.08
CA ASN A 224 29.80 16.66 -1.27
C ASN A 224 28.89 17.61 -2.10
N GLU A 225 28.57 17.24 -3.34
CA GLU A 225 27.59 17.93 -4.19
C GLU A 225 26.15 17.62 -3.76
N ASP A 226 25.23 18.53 -4.03
CA ASP A 226 23.79 18.31 -3.81
C ASP A 226 23.19 17.58 -4.99
N LEU A 227 22.68 16.37 -4.74
CA LEU A 227 22.03 15.51 -5.71
C LEU A 227 20.56 15.30 -5.39
N ARG A 228 19.74 15.11 -6.43
CA ARG A 228 18.31 14.83 -6.32
C ARG A 228 18.05 13.33 -6.22
N PRO A 229 17.31 12.85 -5.20
CA PRO A 229 16.91 11.44 -5.18
C PRO A 229 15.84 11.15 -6.22
N VAL A 230 15.69 9.89 -6.58
CA VAL A 230 14.51 9.35 -7.26
C VAL A 230 13.61 8.74 -6.21
N MET A 231 12.30 8.83 -6.39
CA MET A 231 11.31 8.27 -5.47
C MET A 231 10.59 7.11 -6.12
N ILE A 232 10.45 6.00 -5.40
CA ILE A 232 9.61 4.87 -5.81
C ILE A 232 8.48 4.77 -4.80
N HIS A 233 7.24 4.84 -5.29
CA HIS A 233 6.04 4.59 -4.51
C HIS A 233 5.65 3.13 -4.64
N ARG A 234 5.21 2.51 -3.56
CA ARG A 234 4.68 1.14 -3.63
C ARG A 234 3.58 0.91 -2.61
N ALA A 235 2.57 0.16 -3.01
CA ALA A 235 1.50 -0.33 -2.17
C ALA A 235 1.13 -1.74 -2.66
N PRO A 236 1.65 -2.84 -2.04
CA PRO A 236 1.34 -4.21 -2.42
C PRO A 236 -0.14 -4.58 -2.31
N PHE A 237 -0.83 -4.09 -1.28
CA PHE A 237 -2.27 -4.31 -1.08
C PHE A 237 -3.13 -3.20 -1.68
N GLY A 238 -2.59 -1.98 -1.82
CA GLY A 238 -3.36 -0.79 -2.11
C GLY A 238 -4.24 -0.40 -0.91
N SER A 239 -5.56 -0.24 -1.12
CA SER A 239 -6.50 -0.04 -0.01
C SER A 239 -6.72 -1.35 0.74
N MET A 240 -6.48 -1.34 2.06
CA MET A 240 -6.70 -2.50 2.93
C MET A 240 -8.17 -2.93 2.92
N GLU A 241 -9.09 -1.99 2.88
CA GLU A 241 -10.53 -2.26 2.82
C GLU A 241 -10.90 -3.02 1.54
N ARG A 242 -10.42 -2.55 0.38
CA ARG A 242 -10.60 -3.24 -0.90
C ARG A 242 -9.92 -4.61 -0.90
N PHE A 243 -8.70 -4.67 -0.41
CA PHE A 243 -7.94 -5.90 -0.32
C PHE A 243 -8.66 -6.96 0.52
N ILE A 244 -9.19 -6.57 1.70
CA ILE A 244 -9.95 -7.48 2.57
C ILE A 244 -11.22 -7.98 1.86
N ALA A 245 -11.95 -7.10 1.16
CA ALA A 245 -13.13 -7.52 0.41
C ALA A 245 -12.80 -8.55 -0.67
N ILE A 246 -11.75 -8.31 -1.45
CA ILE A 246 -11.33 -9.22 -2.52
C ILE A 246 -10.78 -10.53 -1.94
N LEU A 247 -10.03 -10.47 -0.84
CA LEU A 247 -9.50 -11.67 -0.17
C LEU A 247 -10.63 -12.54 0.39
N LEU A 248 -11.66 -11.93 1.00
CA LEU A 248 -12.86 -12.65 1.47
C LEU A 248 -13.56 -13.38 0.33
N GLU A 249 -13.76 -12.70 -0.81
CA GLU A 249 -14.36 -13.32 -1.99
C GLU A 249 -13.47 -14.41 -2.59
N HIS A 250 -12.16 -14.18 -2.67
CA HIS A 250 -11.18 -15.11 -3.23
C HIS A 250 -11.09 -16.41 -2.44
N THR A 251 -11.11 -16.33 -1.10
CA THR A 251 -10.98 -17.48 -0.22
C THR A 251 -12.33 -18.11 0.15
N GLY A 252 -13.45 -17.46 -0.17
CA GLY A 252 -14.78 -17.87 0.29
C GLY A 252 -14.90 -17.86 1.83
N GLY A 253 -14.07 -17.04 2.51
CA GLY A 253 -13.96 -17.00 3.97
C GLY A 253 -12.98 -18.00 4.58
N SER A 254 -12.48 -18.96 3.80
CA SER A 254 -11.49 -19.95 4.26
C SER A 254 -10.08 -19.39 4.15
N PHE A 255 -9.66 -18.62 5.14
CA PHE A 255 -8.34 -18.00 5.17
C PHE A 255 -7.20 -18.99 5.38
N PRO A 256 -5.98 -18.70 4.90
CA PRO A 256 -4.77 -19.39 5.35
C PRO A 256 -4.68 -19.35 6.88
N LEU A 257 -4.25 -20.46 7.49
CA LEU A 257 -4.23 -20.62 8.96
C LEU A 257 -3.55 -19.47 9.71
N TRP A 258 -2.47 -18.92 9.15
CA TRP A 258 -1.74 -17.79 9.74
C TRP A 258 -2.56 -16.50 9.79
N LEU A 259 -3.62 -16.37 8.96
CA LEU A 259 -4.49 -15.19 8.88
C LEU A 259 -5.80 -15.39 9.68
N CYS A 260 -6.16 -16.62 10.05
CA CYS A 260 -7.36 -16.88 10.84
C CYS A 260 -7.31 -16.16 12.18
N THR A 261 -8.44 -15.59 12.61
CA THR A 261 -8.58 -14.96 13.94
C THR A 261 -8.42 -15.98 15.06
N ILE A 262 -8.98 -17.16 14.87
CA ILE A 262 -8.82 -18.35 15.74
C ILE A 262 -8.14 -19.43 14.88
N GLN A 263 -6.99 -19.92 15.31
CA GLN A 263 -6.23 -20.95 14.61
C GLN A 263 -6.52 -22.34 15.16
N ILE A 264 -6.85 -22.43 16.45
CA ILE A 264 -7.17 -23.67 17.13
C ILE A 264 -8.37 -23.44 18.04
N GLU A 265 -9.39 -24.27 17.87
CA GLU A 265 -10.55 -24.34 18.78
C GLU A 265 -10.38 -25.54 19.72
N LEU A 266 -10.37 -25.31 21.02
CA LEU A 266 -10.30 -26.35 22.04
C LEU A 266 -11.71 -26.62 22.59
N LEU A 267 -12.23 -27.81 22.36
CA LEU A 267 -13.57 -28.19 22.75
C LEU A 267 -13.53 -29.06 24.01
N ILE A 268 -14.07 -28.58 25.13
CA ILE A 268 -14.18 -29.37 26.36
C ILE A 268 -15.31 -30.36 26.21
N ILE A 269 -15.00 -31.69 26.41
CA ILE A 269 -15.96 -32.76 26.28
C ILE A 269 -16.76 -33.01 27.58
N SER A 270 -16.21 -32.64 28.73
CA SER A 270 -16.89 -32.60 30.00
C SER A 270 -16.20 -31.64 30.96
N GLU A 271 -16.90 -31.21 32.02
CA GLU A 271 -16.42 -30.28 33.04
C GLU A 271 -15.10 -30.74 33.69
N ASN A 272 -14.90 -32.05 33.83
CA ASN A 272 -13.70 -32.66 34.44
C ASN A 272 -12.42 -32.30 33.67
N PHE A 273 -12.52 -31.95 32.38
CA PHE A 273 -11.36 -31.61 31.54
C PHE A 273 -11.10 -30.12 31.41
N LYS A 274 -11.90 -29.26 32.07
CA LYS A 274 -11.76 -27.81 31.98
C LYS A 274 -10.37 -27.32 32.39
N ASN A 275 -9.86 -27.82 33.52
CA ASN A 275 -8.52 -27.45 34.00
C ASN A 275 -7.40 -27.91 33.03
N TYR A 276 -7.58 -29.04 32.36
CA TYR A 276 -6.64 -29.51 31.37
C TYR A 276 -6.70 -28.64 30.09
N GLY A 277 -7.90 -28.35 29.62
CA GLY A 277 -8.11 -27.43 28.49
C GLY A 277 -7.48 -26.08 28.72
N GLN A 278 -7.62 -25.50 29.90
CA GLN A 278 -6.99 -24.22 30.24
C GLN A 278 -5.45 -24.30 30.22
N LYS A 279 -4.87 -25.42 30.65
CA LYS A 279 -3.41 -25.62 30.54
C LYS A 279 -2.95 -25.68 29.09
N VAL A 280 -3.71 -26.37 28.21
CA VAL A 280 -3.41 -26.44 26.78
C VAL A 280 -3.53 -25.06 26.13
N LEU A 281 -4.61 -24.31 26.45
CA LEU A 281 -4.79 -22.94 25.97
C LEU A 281 -3.58 -22.06 26.31
N ASN A 282 -3.16 -22.07 27.57
CA ASN A 282 -2.01 -21.27 28.02
C ASN A 282 -0.71 -21.64 27.28
N ILE A 283 -0.51 -22.94 26.95
CA ILE A 283 0.63 -23.38 26.17
C ILE A 283 0.59 -22.81 24.74
N LEU A 284 -0.58 -22.86 24.12
CA LEU A 284 -0.77 -22.36 22.75
C LEU A 284 -0.56 -20.82 22.69
N GLU A 285 -1.14 -20.09 23.64
CA GLU A 285 -0.96 -18.64 23.74
C GLU A 285 0.49 -18.23 23.97
N ASN A 286 1.23 -18.98 24.81
CA ASN A 286 2.67 -18.75 25.02
C ASN A 286 3.52 -18.98 23.76
N HIS A 287 3.01 -19.73 22.79
CA HIS A 287 3.61 -19.93 21.49
C HIS A 287 3.03 -18.99 20.41
N GLU A 288 2.33 -17.92 20.83
CA GLU A 288 1.70 -16.93 19.94
C GLU A 288 0.64 -17.53 18.99
N ILE A 289 0.07 -18.69 19.34
CA ILE A 289 -1.03 -19.33 18.61
C ILE A 289 -2.35 -18.76 19.13
N ARG A 290 -3.17 -18.22 18.23
CA ARG A 290 -4.50 -17.71 18.56
C ARG A 290 -5.45 -18.89 18.74
N ALA A 291 -5.73 -19.24 19.98
CA ALA A 291 -6.61 -20.33 20.35
C ALA A 291 -7.81 -19.83 21.16
N HIS A 292 -8.91 -20.56 21.07
CA HIS A 292 -10.11 -20.32 21.86
C HIS A 292 -10.50 -21.61 22.58
N LEU A 293 -11.03 -21.49 23.83
CA LEU A 293 -11.50 -22.62 24.63
C LEU A 293 -13.03 -22.56 24.76
N ASP A 294 -13.72 -23.49 24.09
CA ASP A 294 -15.16 -23.66 24.26
C ASP A 294 -15.44 -24.57 25.48
N ASP A 295 -15.69 -23.94 26.62
CA ASP A 295 -16.03 -24.60 27.87
C ASP A 295 -17.54 -24.64 28.18
N ARG A 296 -18.38 -24.27 27.19
CA ARG A 296 -19.83 -24.28 27.33
C ARG A 296 -20.35 -25.70 27.65
N ASN A 297 -21.44 -25.77 28.40
CA ASN A 297 -22.11 -27.04 28.69
C ASN A 297 -23.04 -27.44 27.53
N GLU A 298 -22.42 -27.87 26.42
CA GLU A 298 -23.07 -28.26 25.17
C GLU A 298 -22.51 -29.61 24.66
N THR A 299 -23.25 -30.28 23.79
CA THR A 299 -22.75 -31.51 23.17
C THR A 299 -21.55 -31.25 22.28
N VAL A 300 -20.58 -32.17 22.26
CA VAL A 300 -19.38 -32.07 21.40
C VAL A 300 -19.75 -31.87 19.93
N GLY A 301 -20.76 -32.58 19.43
CA GLY A 301 -21.22 -32.42 18.05
C GLY A 301 -21.79 -31.06 17.72
N LYS A 302 -22.40 -30.37 18.71
CA LYS A 302 -22.88 -29.00 18.54
C LYS A 302 -21.69 -28.03 18.52
N LYS A 303 -20.74 -28.18 19.45
CA LYS A 303 -19.51 -27.37 19.50
C LYS A 303 -18.71 -27.45 18.21
N ILE A 304 -18.52 -28.67 17.67
CA ILE A 304 -17.83 -28.89 16.38
C ILE A 304 -18.52 -28.10 15.26
N ARG A 305 -19.83 -28.30 15.09
CA ARG A 305 -20.57 -27.59 14.02
C ARG A 305 -20.50 -26.08 14.14
N GLU A 306 -20.53 -25.54 15.36
CA GLU A 306 -20.46 -24.10 15.59
C GLU A 306 -19.06 -23.55 15.33
N SER A 307 -18.00 -24.33 15.66
CA SER A 307 -16.62 -23.93 15.37
C SER A 307 -16.25 -24.00 13.89
N GLU A 308 -16.92 -24.85 13.10
CA GLU A 308 -16.74 -24.93 11.64
C GLU A 308 -17.40 -23.78 10.86
N ILE A 309 -18.37 -23.07 11.48
CA ILE A 309 -19.12 -21.96 10.87
C ILE A 309 -18.48 -20.63 11.18
N ASN A 310 -17.71 -20.52 12.26
CA ASN A 310 -17.04 -19.32 12.73
C ASN A 310 -15.58 -19.24 12.28
#